data_5e411391858735de821137a2838b38e2
#
_entry.id   5e411391858735de821137a2838b38e2
#
_cell.length_a   1.000
_cell.length_b   1.000
_cell.length_c   1.000
_cell.angle_alpha   90.00
_cell.angle_beta   90.00
_cell.angle_gamma   90.00
#
_symmetry.space_group_name_H-M   'P 1'
#
loop_
_entity.id
_entity.type
_entity.pdbx_description
1 polymer ?
#
loop_
_entity_poly.entity_id
_entity_poly.type
_entity_poly.pdbx_seq_one_letter_code
_entity_poly.pdbx_strand_id
1 'polypeptide(L)'
;MRRRDFISLLGGATVAWPRILMAQNTGRARRIGVLMELGAGDPQAQSHVAALQRGLDKLGWSLGGNLAIDYRWAPDDAVLIWKSAKELVALRPDVIVAHSSPAVRTLRGETRNIPIVFVSISDPIGEDLVASFSHPGGNITGFTNFESSMTGKWVEVLKLIAPGITSVGFLFNPQTTAGGGSYFLRPIDSAASTFKVKASMALVHDDGEIETAFAALARETDAGAVLLPDIFTAAHYQLVVALAERFRVPTVYPYRFMVERGGLISYGVDIENLFERAATYVDRILKGTNPADLPVQAPTKFELVINQKTAKTLGLAMPYTLLVNADTVIE
;
A
#
# COMPACT_ATOMS: atom_id res chain seq x y z
N MET A 1 2.35 40.86 83.41
CA MET A 1 1.35 40.20 82.60
C MET A 1 2.06 39.16 81.77
N ARG A 2 1.63 37.94 81.78
CA ARG A 2 2.48 36.77 81.64
C ARG A 2 2.58 36.28 80.17
N ARG A 3 3.80 36.06 79.75
CA ARG A 3 4.23 35.50 78.45
C ARG A 3 3.88 34.00 78.32
N ARG A 4 2.64 33.55 78.46
CA ARG A 4 2.37 32.08 78.46
C ARG A 4 1.24 31.63 77.54
N ASP A 5 0.63 32.47 76.72
CA ASP A 5 -0.54 32.08 75.92
C ASP A 5 -0.27 32.12 74.42
N PHE A 6 1.00 31.93 73.93
CA PHE A 6 1.36 32.03 72.55
C PHE A 6 1.95 30.73 71.96
N ILE A 7 1.77 29.61 72.59
CA ILE A 7 2.33 28.30 72.14
C ILE A 7 1.24 27.23 72.05
N SER A 8 0.13 27.46 71.41
CA SER A 8 -0.85 26.39 71.14
C SER A 8 -1.61 26.51 69.86
N LEU A 9 -1.01 27.14 68.80
CA LEU A 9 -1.61 27.25 67.51
C LEU A 9 -0.64 26.89 66.34
N LEU A 10 0.26 25.94 66.57
CA LEU A 10 1.19 25.40 65.57
C LEU A 10 1.13 23.87 65.53
N GLY A 11 -0.04 23.36 65.23
CA GLY A 11 -0.22 21.92 65.07
C GLY A 11 -1.32 21.67 64.02
N GLY A 12 -0.98 21.58 62.75
CA GLY A 12 -1.98 21.18 61.76
C GLY A 12 -1.78 21.64 60.34
N ALA A 13 -0.57 21.96 59.92
CA ALA A 13 -0.28 22.08 58.50
C ALA A 13 -0.02 20.69 57.92
N THR A 14 -1.09 19.94 57.67
CA THR A 14 -1.02 18.78 56.76
C THR A 14 -0.64 19.31 55.40
N VAL A 15 0.60 18.98 54.97
CA VAL A 15 1.10 19.16 53.61
C VAL A 15 0.18 18.36 52.70
N ALA A 16 -0.85 19.03 52.16
CA ALA A 16 -1.60 18.53 51.04
C ALA A 16 -0.67 18.61 49.82
N TRP A 17 0.09 17.54 49.59
CA TRP A 17 0.75 17.32 48.31
C TRP A 17 -0.34 17.41 47.22
N PRO A 18 -0.18 18.26 46.22
CA PRO A 18 -1.07 18.21 45.09
C PRO A 18 -0.86 16.82 44.48
N ARG A 19 -1.78 15.91 44.71
CA ARG A 19 -1.98 14.77 43.85
C ARG A 19 -2.30 15.40 42.48
N ILE A 20 -1.30 15.50 41.61
CA ILE A 20 -1.51 15.64 40.21
C ILE A 20 -2.32 14.37 39.83
N LEU A 21 -3.64 14.51 39.91
CA LEU A 21 -4.54 13.68 39.14
C LEU A 21 -4.08 13.86 37.70
N MET A 22 -3.22 12.94 37.22
CA MET A 22 -3.22 12.63 35.85
C MET A 22 -4.68 12.28 35.54
N ALA A 23 -5.41 13.23 35.02
CA ALA A 23 -6.69 13.00 34.42
C ALA A 23 -6.40 11.95 33.35
N GLN A 24 -6.54 10.67 33.70
CA GLN A 24 -6.75 9.64 32.74
C GLN A 24 -7.93 10.16 31.95
N ASN A 25 -7.64 10.54 30.73
CA ASN A 25 -8.63 10.92 29.75
C ASN A 25 -9.48 9.66 29.55
N THR A 26 -10.48 9.46 30.43
CA THR A 26 -11.50 8.41 30.32
C THR A 26 -12.46 8.78 29.19
N GLY A 27 -11.90 9.37 28.13
CA GLY A 27 -12.56 9.55 26.85
C GLY A 27 -12.84 8.19 26.24
N ARG A 28 -14.02 8.04 25.71
CA ARG A 28 -14.45 6.92 24.86
C ARG A 28 -13.26 6.43 24.01
N ALA A 29 -12.97 5.12 24.05
CA ALA A 29 -11.97 4.53 23.17
C ALA A 29 -12.22 4.99 21.72
N ARG A 30 -11.16 5.45 21.06
CA ARG A 30 -11.23 5.84 19.66
C ARG A 30 -11.52 4.63 18.79
N ARG A 31 -12.23 4.83 17.70
CA ARG A 31 -12.64 3.76 16.80
C ARG A 31 -12.10 3.98 15.40
N ILE A 32 -11.42 2.98 14.85
CA ILE A 32 -10.89 2.99 13.49
C ILE A 32 -11.63 1.92 12.67
N GLY A 33 -12.09 2.27 11.46
CA GLY A 33 -12.48 1.30 10.46
C GLY A 33 -11.28 0.96 9.57
N VAL A 34 -11.13 -0.29 9.16
CA VAL A 34 -10.12 -0.72 8.20
C VAL A 34 -10.78 -1.53 7.09
N LEU A 35 -10.72 -1.03 5.85
CA LEU A 35 -11.23 -1.71 4.66
C LEU A 35 -10.08 -2.21 3.80
N MET A 36 -9.95 -3.54 3.69
CA MET A 36 -8.91 -4.21 2.93
C MET A 36 -9.50 -4.93 1.72
N GLU A 37 -8.94 -4.72 0.55
CA GLU A 37 -9.27 -5.48 -0.68
C GLU A 37 -8.44 -6.76 -0.83
N LEU A 38 -8.07 -7.36 0.28
CA LEU A 38 -7.42 -8.67 0.38
C LEU A 38 -8.22 -9.52 1.35
N GLY A 39 -8.12 -10.83 1.23
CA GLY A 39 -8.83 -11.75 2.13
C GLY A 39 -8.26 -11.76 3.54
N ALA A 40 -9.09 -12.02 4.55
CA ALA A 40 -8.65 -12.10 5.94
C ALA A 40 -7.55 -13.17 6.18
N GLY A 41 -7.51 -14.23 5.40
CA GLY A 41 -6.48 -15.27 5.46
C GLY A 41 -5.26 -15.00 4.60
N ASP A 42 -5.23 -13.90 3.86
CA ASP A 42 -4.09 -13.54 3.01
C ASP A 42 -2.90 -13.08 3.86
N PRO A 43 -1.70 -13.70 3.70
CA PRO A 43 -0.52 -13.31 4.46
C PRO A 43 -0.11 -11.83 4.25
N GLN A 44 -0.31 -11.28 3.06
CA GLN A 44 0.00 -9.87 2.78
C GLN A 44 -0.96 -8.95 3.53
N ALA A 45 -2.26 -9.28 3.52
CA ALA A 45 -3.26 -8.54 4.28
C ALA A 45 -2.93 -8.50 5.77
N GLN A 46 -2.53 -9.64 6.34
CA GLN A 46 -2.13 -9.75 7.75
C GLN A 46 -0.85 -8.95 8.04
N SER A 47 0.13 -8.98 7.13
CA SER A 47 1.36 -8.20 7.25
C SER A 47 1.08 -6.69 7.23
N HIS A 48 0.24 -6.23 6.32
CA HIS A 48 -0.18 -4.82 6.22
C HIS A 48 -0.87 -4.33 7.49
N VAL A 49 -1.83 -5.12 8.00
CA VAL A 49 -2.54 -4.82 9.24
C VAL A 49 -1.60 -4.80 10.45
N ALA A 50 -0.69 -5.77 10.54
CA ALA A 50 0.32 -5.80 11.59
C ALA A 50 1.25 -4.57 11.53
N ALA A 51 1.61 -4.10 10.34
CA ALA A 51 2.40 -2.88 10.16
C ALA A 51 1.64 -1.63 10.65
N LEU A 52 0.35 -1.50 10.31
CA LEU A 52 -0.50 -0.42 10.83
C LEU A 52 -0.59 -0.47 12.36
N GLN A 53 -0.81 -1.64 12.94
CA GLN A 53 -0.88 -1.81 14.40
C GLN A 53 0.44 -1.42 15.06
N ARG A 54 1.58 -1.90 14.55
CA ARG A 54 2.92 -1.51 15.06
C ARG A 54 3.11 0.02 15.05
N GLY A 55 2.66 0.68 13.98
CA GLY A 55 2.72 2.14 13.88
C GLY A 55 1.84 2.82 14.92
N LEU A 56 0.63 2.34 15.15
CA LEU A 56 -0.29 2.85 16.16
C LEU A 56 0.23 2.63 17.59
N ASP A 57 0.77 1.44 17.88
CA ASP A 57 1.35 1.12 19.20
C ASP A 57 2.53 2.05 19.54
N LYS A 58 3.41 2.35 18.57
CA LYS A 58 4.52 3.30 18.74
C LYS A 58 4.02 4.72 19.08
N LEU A 59 2.79 5.06 18.69
CA LEU A 59 2.16 6.36 18.95
C LEU A 59 1.29 6.37 20.22
N GLY A 60 1.27 5.26 20.97
CA GLY A 60 0.55 5.13 22.24
C GLY A 60 -0.91 4.69 22.11
N TRP A 61 -1.32 4.22 20.92
CA TRP A 61 -2.64 3.63 20.70
C TRP A 61 -2.58 2.12 20.96
N SER A 62 -3.35 1.63 21.92
CA SER A 62 -3.38 0.21 22.29
C SER A 62 -4.75 -0.40 22.02
N LEU A 63 -4.77 -1.49 21.26
CA LEU A 63 -5.99 -2.23 20.95
C LEU A 63 -6.61 -2.81 22.26
N GLY A 64 -7.91 -2.60 22.45
CA GLY A 64 -8.61 -2.99 23.67
C GLY A 64 -8.40 -2.07 24.86
N GLY A 65 -7.47 -1.11 24.77
CA GLY A 65 -7.26 -0.05 25.76
C GLY A 65 -7.96 1.24 25.34
N ASN A 66 -7.25 2.11 24.64
CA ASN A 66 -7.76 3.40 24.15
C ASN A 66 -8.19 3.38 22.68
N LEU A 67 -8.08 2.22 21.98
CA LEU A 67 -8.39 2.02 20.58
C LEU A 67 -9.22 0.76 20.34
N ALA A 68 -10.23 0.88 19.45
CA ALA A 68 -10.94 -0.23 18.85
C ALA A 68 -10.78 -0.18 17.32
N ILE A 69 -10.58 -1.34 16.67
CA ILE A 69 -10.42 -1.44 15.22
C ILE A 69 -11.44 -2.43 14.67
N ASP A 70 -12.22 -1.99 13.69
CA ASP A 70 -13.18 -2.81 12.95
C ASP A 70 -12.66 -3.10 11.56
N TYR A 71 -12.31 -4.35 11.31
CA TYR A 71 -11.81 -4.79 10.01
C TYR A 71 -12.94 -5.25 9.10
N ARG A 72 -12.83 -4.93 7.80
CA ARG A 72 -13.63 -5.51 6.71
C ARG A 72 -12.69 -5.95 5.60
N TRP A 73 -12.93 -7.15 5.12
CA TRP A 73 -12.14 -7.82 4.11
C TRP A 73 -13.02 -8.06 2.91
N ALA A 74 -12.62 -7.56 1.77
CA ALA A 74 -13.44 -7.59 0.55
C ALA A 74 -12.55 -7.91 -0.67
N PRO A 75 -12.02 -9.15 -0.78
CA PRO A 75 -11.14 -9.52 -1.88
C PRO A 75 -11.94 -9.55 -3.18
N ASP A 76 -11.49 -8.77 -4.17
CA ASP A 76 -11.88 -8.79 -5.58
C ASP A 76 -13.41 -8.92 -5.85
N ASP A 77 -14.24 -8.31 -5.00
CA ASP A 77 -15.69 -8.34 -5.09
C ASP A 77 -16.28 -6.94 -4.83
N ALA A 78 -16.73 -6.28 -5.89
CA ALA A 78 -17.31 -4.94 -5.83
C ALA A 78 -18.55 -4.86 -4.93
N VAL A 79 -19.38 -5.91 -4.88
CA VAL A 79 -20.57 -5.97 -4.03
C VAL A 79 -20.14 -6.07 -2.56
N LEU A 80 -19.14 -6.90 -2.28
CA LEU A 80 -18.61 -7.05 -0.94
C LEU A 80 -17.90 -5.78 -0.45
N ILE A 81 -17.13 -5.09 -1.33
CA ILE A 81 -16.53 -3.79 -1.04
C ILE A 81 -17.61 -2.79 -0.64
N TRP A 82 -18.67 -2.67 -1.45
CA TRP A 82 -19.78 -1.75 -1.17
C TRP A 82 -20.49 -2.07 0.15
N LYS A 83 -20.83 -3.33 0.40
CA LYS A 83 -21.44 -3.77 1.66
C LYS A 83 -20.53 -3.44 2.85
N SER A 84 -19.25 -3.77 2.76
CA SER A 84 -18.24 -3.53 3.80
C SER A 84 -18.07 -2.04 4.09
N ALA A 85 -18.04 -1.19 3.06
CA ALA A 85 -17.96 0.25 3.21
C ALA A 85 -19.18 0.81 3.97
N LYS A 86 -20.41 0.38 3.59
CA LYS A 86 -21.64 0.79 4.30
C LYS A 86 -21.66 0.35 5.77
N GLU A 87 -21.21 -0.87 6.05
CA GLU A 87 -21.12 -1.38 7.42
C GLU A 87 -20.13 -0.54 8.25
N LEU A 88 -18.96 -0.23 7.71
CA LEU A 88 -17.96 0.60 8.41
C LEU A 88 -18.49 2.02 8.66
N VAL A 89 -19.10 2.65 7.66
CA VAL A 89 -19.66 3.99 7.80
C VAL A 89 -20.80 4.01 8.85
N ALA A 90 -21.63 2.96 8.91
CA ALA A 90 -22.70 2.84 9.91
C ALA A 90 -22.16 2.76 11.36
N LEU A 91 -20.96 2.22 11.56
CA LEU A 91 -20.28 2.18 12.87
C LEU A 91 -19.81 3.56 13.34
N ARG A 92 -19.80 4.57 12.47
CA ARG A 92 -19.34 5.93 12.73
C ARG A 92 -17.94 5.96 13.39
N PRO A 93 -16.90 5.37 12.76
CA PRO A 93 -15.56 5.42 13.29
C PRO A 93 -15.02 6.86 13.25
N ASP A 94 -14.00 7.14 14.06
CA ASP A 94 -13.31 8.42 14.09
C ASP A 94 -12.47 8.63 12.81
N VAL A 95 -12.00 7.54 12.18
CA VAL A 95 -11.27 7.52 10.91
C VAL A 95 -11.39 6.14 10.25
N ILE A 96 -11.33 6.09 8.91
CA ILE A 96 -11.25 4.85 8.14
C ILE A 96 -9.90 4.80 7.42
N VAL A 97 -9.17 3.70 7.58
CA VAL A 97 -8.02 3.35 6.74
C VAL A 97 -8.51 2.46 5.60
N ALA A 98 -8.20 2.81 4.36
CA ALA A 98 -8.68 2.09 3.18
C ALA A 98 -7.52 1.71 2.26
N HIS A 99 -7.44 0.43 1.91
CA HIS A 99 -6.45 -0.11 1.00
C HIS A 99 -7.00 -0.14 -0.42
N SER A 100 -6.27 0.45 -1.37
CA SER A 100 -6.53 0.48 -2.82
C SER A 100 -7.63 1.44 -3.30
N SER A 101 -7.62 1.69 -4.61
CA SER A 101 -8.52 2.65 -5.28
C SER A 101 -10.01 2.28 -5.22
N PRO A 102 -10.44 1.02 -5.49
CA PRO A 102 -11.86 0.67 -5.44
C PRO A 102 -12.48 0.87 -4.05
N ALA A 103 -11.75 0.50 -2.97
CA ALA A 103 -12.22 0.71 -1.59
C ALA A 103 -12.44 2.19 -1.28
N VAL A 104 -11.49 3.05 -1.67
CA VAL A 104 -11.58 4.49 -1.39
C VAL A 104 -12.68 5.15 -2.23
N ARG A 105 -12.81 4.80 -3.51
CA ARG A 105 -13.90 5.30 -4.36
C ARG A 105 -15.27 4.95 -3.77
N THR A 106 -15.43 3.73 -3.29
CA THR A 106 -16.67 3.28 -2.66
C THR A 106 -16.97 4.05 -1.37
N LEU A 107 -15.98 4.18 -0.48
CA LEU A 107 -16.13 4.96 0.76
C LEU A 107 -16.43 6.43 0.49
N ARG A 108 -15.82 7.03 -0.54
CA ARG A 108 -16.11 8.41 -0.97
C ARG A 108 -17.58 8.59 -1.34
N GLY A 109 -18.21 7.57 -1.92
CA GLY A 109 -19.64 7.56 -2.23
C GLY A 109 -20.52 7.49 -0.97
N GLU A 110 -20.07 6.80 0.07
CA GLU A 110 -20.84 6.52 1.28
C GLU A 110 -20.68 7.59 2.38
N THR A 111 -19.57 8.34 2.41
CA THR A 111 -19.33 9.38 3.43
C THR A 111 -18.53 10.57 2.90
N ARG A 112 -18.90 11.77 3.38
CA ARG A 112 -18.17 13.03 3.16
C ARG A 112 -17.60 13.62 4.46
N ASN A 113 -17.91 13.00 5.61
CA ASN A 113 -17.61 13.55 6.92
C ASN A 113 -16.60 12.70 7.71
N ILE A 114 -16.63 11.36 7.53
CA ILE A 114 -15.67 10.49 8.21
C ILE A 114 -14.33 10.62 7.48
N PRO A 115 -13.25 10.96 8.18
CA PRO A 115 -11.90 10.99 7.62
C PRO A 115 -11.51 9.65 7.01
N ILE A 116 -10.89 9.68 5.82
CA ILE A 116 -10.37 8.50 5.13
C ILE A 116 -8.88 8.69 4.90
N VAL A 117 -8.09 7.76 5.43
CA VAL A 117 -6.65 7.65 5.14
C VAL A 117 -6.46 6.50 4.16
N PHE A 118 -6.21 6.82 2.91
CA PHE A 118 -5.92 5.78 1.92
C PHE A 118 -4.47 5.30 2.01
N VAL A 119 -4.26 4.04 1.66
CA VAL A 119 -2.94 3.43 1.51
C VAL A 119 -2.88 2.70 0.17
N SER A 120 -1.77 2.89 -0.56
CA SER A 120 -1.50 2.17 -1.80
C SER A 120 -2.41 2.58 -2.98
N ILE A 121 -2.54 3.88 -3.23
CA ILE A 121 -3.18 4.43 -4.45
C ILE A 121 -2.12 5.09 -5.31
N SER A 122 -2.13 4.84 -6.63
CA SER A 122 -1.12 5.39 -7.54
C SER A 122 -1.44 6.81 -7.98
N ASP A 123 -2.66 7.07 -8.44
CA ASP A 123 -3.09 8.37 -9.00
C ASP A 123 -4.31 8.97 -8.29
N PRO A 124 -4.18 9.44 -7.04
CA PRO A 124 -5.32 9.96 -6.30
C PRO A 124 -5.90 11.25 -6.89
N ILE A 125 -5.12 12.00 -7.68
CA ILE A 125 -5.62 13.20 -8.38
C ILE A 125 -6.39 12.79 -9.64
N GLY A 126 -5.83 11.94 -10.48
CA GLY A 126 -6.48 11.46 -11.69
C GLY A 126 -7.76 10.66 -11.40
N GLU A 127 -7.86 10.05 -10.21
CA GLU A 127 -9.06 9.38 -9.72
C GLU A 127 -10.04 10.33 -8.99
N ASP A 128 -9.76 11.63 -8.99
CA ASP A 128 -10.58 12.68 -8.33
C ASP A 128 -10.81 12.43 -6.82
N LEU A 129 -9.88 11.76 -6.15
CA LEU A 129 -9.97 11.48 -4.71
C LEU A 129 -9.49 12.66 -3.87
N VAL A 130 -8.52 13.41 -4.37
CA VAL A 130 -7.94 14.59 -3.73
C VAL A 130 -7.72 15.71 -4.76
N ALA A 131 -7.77 16.95 -4.32
CA ALA A 131 -7.57 18.11 -5.20
C ALA A 131 -6.09 18.27 -5.61
N SER A 132 -5.16 18.05 -4.68
CA SER A 132 -3.71 18.07 -4.92
C SER A 132 -2.97 17.29 -3.83
N PHE A 133 -1.67 17.02 -4.04
CA PHE A 133 -0.84 16.38 -3.03
C PHE A 133 -0.63 17.26 -1.80
N SER A 134 -0.38 18.55 -1.98
CA SER A 134 -0.12 19.49 -0.89
C SER A 134 -1.39 19.87 -0.11
N HIS A 135 -2.52 19.95 -0.77
CA HIS A 135 -3.82 20.31 -0.20
C HIS A 135 -4.88 19.34 -0.74
N PRO A 136 -5.08 18.17 -0.07
CA PRO A 136 -6.01 17.16 -0.54
C PRO A 136 -7.44 17.69 -0.67
N GLY A 137 -7.87 18.53 0.27
CA GLY A 137 -9.23 19.03 0.36
C GLY A 137 -10.25 17.95 0.76
N GLY A 138 -11.32 18.31 1.42
CA GLY A 138 -12.34 17.34 1.84
C GLY A 138 -11.86 16.40 2.97
N ASN A 139 -12.40 15.17 2.98
CA ASN A 139 -12.18 14.20 4.07
C ASN A 139 -11.21 13.07 3.72
N ILE A 140 -10.51 13.15 2.58
CA ILE A 140 -9.64 12.08 2.08
C ILE A 140 -8.19 12.57 2.00
N THR A 141 -7.26 11.80 2.54
CA THR A 141 -5.80 11.97 2.41
C THR A 141 -5.13 10.60 2.48
N GLY A 142 -3.80 10.53 2.35
CA GLY A 142 -3.13 9.23 2.53
C GLY A 142 -1.77 9.12 1.86
N PHE A 143 -1.46 7.88 1.46
CA PHE A 143 -0.13 7.46 1.02
C PHE A 143 -0.21 6.78 -0.35
N THR A 144 0.47 7.37 -1.33
CA THR A 144 0.58 6.77 -2.67
C THR A 144 1.59 5.64 -2.67
N ASN A 145 1.48 4.75 -3.67
CA ASN A 145 2.42 3.65 -3.86
C ASN A 145 3.40 3.92 -5.01
N PHE A 146 2.92 4.03 -6.24
CA PHE A 146 3.78 4.11 -7.41
C PHE A 146 3.56 5.42 -8.19
N GLU A 147 4.65 5.99 -8.66
CA GLU A 147 4.64 7.07 -9.62
C GLU A 147 4.66 6.51 -11.05
N SER A 148 4.09 7.24 -12.01
CA SER A 148 4.07 6.82 -13.42
C SER A 148 5.48 6.64 -14.01
N SER A 149 6.46 7.40 -13.52
CA SER A 149 7.88 7.32 -13.89
C SER A 149 8.50 5.94 -13.66
N MET A 150 7.93 5.13 -12.76
CA MET A 150 8.38 3.78 -12.46
C MET A 150 8.36 2.85 -13.67
N THR A 151 7.50 3.12 -14.66
CA THR A 151 7.42 2.32 -15.90
C THR A 151 8.76 2.23 -16.61
N GLY A 152 9.50 3.34 -16.72
CA GLY A 152 10.85 3.34 -17.27
C GLY A 152 11.83 2.48 -16.47
N LYS A 153 11.71 2.50 -15.14
CA LYS A 153 12.58 1.70 -14.26
C LYS A 153 12.31 0.21 -14.38
N TRP A 154 11.05 -0.20 -14.52
CA TRP A 154 10.72 -1.62 -14.75
C TRP A 154 11.28 -2.14 -16.08
N VAL A 155 11.20 -1.33 -17.16
CA VAL A 155 11.81 -1.70 -18.45
C VAL A 155 13.34 -1.77 -18.33
N GLU A 156 13.97 -0.82 -17.64
CA GLU A 156 15.42 -0.84 -17.36
C GLU A 156 15.84 -2.13 -16.64
N VAL A 157 15.15 -2.46 -15.53
CA VAL A 157 15.43 -3.67 -14.73
C VAL A 157 15.25 -4.93 -15.58
N LEU A 158 14.21 -4.99 -16.42
CA LEU A 158 13.98 -6.11 -17.33
C LEU A 158 15.11 -6.24 -18.34
N LYS A 159 15.58 -5.15 -18.93
CA LYS A 159 16.72 -5.13 -19.87
C LYS A 159 18.04 -5.50 -19.21
N LEU A 160 18.21 -5.15 -17.95
CA LEU A 160 19.43 -5.53 -17.20
C LEU A 160 19.49 -7.04 -16.97
N ILE A 161 18.38 -7.68 -16.59
CA ILE A 161 18.34 -9.13 -16.32
C ILE A 161 18.22 -9.97 -17.58
N ALA A 162 17.61 -9.44 -18.63
CA ALA A 162 17.43 -10.10 -19.93
C ALA A 162 17.77 -9.14 -21.09
N PRO A 163 19.08 -8.90 -21.37
CA PRO A 163 19.53 -7.88 -22.34
C PRO A 163 19.03 -8.09 -23.77
N GLY A 164 18.75 -9.35 -24.14
CA GLY A 164 18.25 -9.72 -25.47
C GLY A 164 16.80 -9.27 -25.75
N ILE A 165 16.02 -8.88 -24.72
CA ILE A 165 14.61 -8.52 -24.91
C ILE A 165 14.44 -7.35 -25.88
N THR A 166 13.57 -7.56 -26.87
CA THR A 166 13.19 -6.58 -27.89
C THR A 166 11.70 -6.22 -27.86
N SER A 167 10.86 -7.00 -27.14
CA SER A 167 9.43 -6.76 -26.94
C SER A 167 9.07 -6.85 -25.46
N VAL A 168 8.20 -5.94 -25.00
CA VAL A 168 7.73 -5.89 -23.60
C VAL A 168 6.21 -5.80 -23.59
N GLY A 169 5.57 -6.82 -22.99
CA GLY A 169 4.15 -6.80 -22.69
C GLY A 169 3.87 -6.19 -21.32
N PHE A 170 3.02 -5.16 -21.27
CA PHE A 170 2.54 -4.57 -20.02
C PHE A 170 1.21 -5.23 -19.65
N LEU A 171 1.23 -6.02 -18.57
CA LEU A 171 0.10 -6.83 -18.14
C LEU A 171 -0.64 -6.12 -16.98
N PHE A 172 -1.94 -5.89 -17.15
CA PHE A 172 -2.78 -5.24 -16.14
C PHE A 172 -4.27 -5.41 -16.40
N ASN A 173 -5.09 -5.25 -15.34
CA ASN A 173 -6.54 -5.14 -15.47
C ASN A 173 -6.94 -3.65 -15.52
N PRO A 174 -7.58 -3.18 -16.61
CA PRO A 174 -7.95 -1.77 -16.75
C PRO A 174 -9.03 -1.30 -15.77
N GLN A 175 -9.78 -2.21 -15.14
CA GLN A 175 -10.80 -1.84 -14.15
C GLN A 175 -10.19 -1.53 -12.77
N THR A 176 -9.01 -2.08 -12.47
CA THR A 176 -8.36 -1.95 -11.17
C THR A 176 -7.05 -1.18 -11.19
N THR A 177 -6.49 -0.95 -12.38
CA THR A 177 -5.27 -0.13 -12.56
C THR A 177 -5.61 1.35 -12.64
N ALA A 178 -4.76 2.19 -12.07
CA ALA A 178 -4.91 3.65 -12.06
C ALA A 178 -5.14 4.22 -13.48
N GLY A 179 -6.24 4.98 -13.64
CA GLY A 179 -6.63 5.59 -14.90
C GLY A 179 -6.88 4.58 -16.03
N GLY A 180 -7.30 3.34 -15.72
CA GLY A 180 -7.44 2.28 -16.72
C GLY A 180 -6.10 1.88 -17.34
N GLY A 181 -5.00 2.06 -16.62
CA GLY A 181 -3.63 1.86 -17.09
C GLY A 181 -2.97 3.13 -17.63
N SER A 182 -3.72 4.15 -18.05
CA SER A 182 -3.16 5.35 -18.70
C SER A 182 -2.13 6.08 -17.84
N TYR A 183 -2.25 6.02 -16.52
CA TYR A 183 -1.29 6.60 -15.60
C TYR A 183 0.14 6.06 -15.79
N PHE A 184 0.29 4.74 -15.90
CA PHE A 184 1.57 4.08 -16.11
C PHE A 184 1.98 4.03 -17.59
N LEU A 185 1.02 4.11 -18.52
CA LEU A 185 1.28 4.01 -19.94
C LEU A 185 1.82 5.31 -20.55
N ARG A 186 1.56 6.47 -19.93
CA ARG A 186 2.06 7.78 -20.42
C ARG A 186 3.56 7.82 -20.70
N PRO A 187 4.47 7.28 -19.84
CA PRO A 187 5.91 7.30 -20.09
C PRO A 187 6.40 6.11 -20.97
N ILE A 188 5.52 5.21 -21.40
CA ILE A 188 5.91 4.00 -22.14
C ILE A 188 6.66 4.30 -23.45
N ASP A 189 6.18 5.24 -24.24
CA ASP A 189 6.81 5.55 -25.55
C ASP A 189 8.24 6.04 -25.34
N SER A 190 8.47 6.86 -24.31
CA SER A 190 9.81 7.31 -23.94
C SER A 190 10.69 6.16 -23.46
N ALA A 191 10.16 5.28 -22.61
CA ALA A 191 10.88 4.11 -22.13
C ALA A 191 11.19 3.13 -23.27
N ALA A 192 10.21 2.83 -24.14
CA ALA A 192 10.35 1.96 -25.28
C ALA A 192 11.43 2.47 -26.26
N SER A 193 11.43 3.78 -26.53
CA SER A 193 12.46 4.42 -27.34
C SER A 193 13.84 4.34 -26.71
N THR A 194 13.96 4.68 -25.40
CA THR A 194 15.23 4.68 -24.66
C THR A 194 15.87 3.30 -24.64
N PHE A 195 15.08 2.26 -24.35
CA PHE A 195 15.56 0.89 -24.19
C PHE A 195 15.48 0.07 -25.48
N LYS A 196 15.03 0.67 -26.60
CA LYS A 196 14.89 0.05 -27.93
C LYS A 196 14.05 -1.23 -27.86
N VAL A 197 12.88 -1.15 -27.24
CA VAL A 197 11.92 -2.24 -27.13
C VAL A 197 10.59 -1.84 -27.78
N LYS A 198 9.88 -2.83 -28.32
CA LYS A 198 8.48 -2.67 -28.74
C LYS A 198 7.58 -2.88 -27.52
N ALA A 199 6.75 -1.92 -27.19
CA ALA A 199 5.77 -2.04 -26.12
C ALA A 199 4.43 -2.56 -26.63
N SER A 200 3.80 -3.47 -25.91
CA SER A 200 2.45 -3.96 -26.16
C SER A 200 1.65 -4.00 -24.86
N MET A 201 0.31 -3.83 -24.98
CA MET A 201 -0.60 -3.87 -23.84
C MET A 201 -1.26 -5.23 -23.78
N ALA A 202 -1.18 -5.91 -22.62
CA ALA A 202 -1.83 -7.17 -22.33
C ALA A 202 -2.93 -6.93 -21.28
N LEU A 203 -4.13 -6.59 -21.75
CA LEU A 203 -5.28 -6.36 -20.89
C LEU A 203 -5.84 -7.70 -20.42
N VAL A 204 -6.09 -7.85 -19.12
CA VAL A 204 -6.57 -9.09 -18.52
C VAL A 204 -7.71 -8.81 -17.52
N HIS A 205 -8.76 -9.63 -17.59
CA HIS A 205 -9.95 -9.50 -16.74
C HIS A 205 -10.26 -10.81 -15.98
N ASP A 206 -9.65 -11.92 -16.42
CA ASP A 206 -9.81 -13.25 -15.81
C ASP A 206 -8.55 -14.11 -15.99
N ASP A 207 -8.57 -15.32 -15.41
CA ASP A 207 -7.46 -16.28 -15.46
C ASP A 207 -7.14 -16.75 -16.89
N GLY A 208 -8.14 -16.91 -17.75
CA GLY A 208 -7.97 -17.34 -19.15
C GLY A 208 -7.26 -16.27 -19.98
N GLU A 209 -7.56 -14.99 -19.74
CA GLU A 209 -6.90 -13.88 -20.40
C GLU A 209 -5.44 -13.71 -19.91
N ILE A 210 -5.14 -13.99 -18.62
CA ILE A 210 -3.77 -14.03 -18.13
C ILE A 210 -2.97 -15.11 -18.86
N GLU A 211 -3.51 -16.35 -18.99
CA GLU A 211 -2.83 -17.43 -19.73
C GLU A 211 -2.64 -17.07 -21.20
N THR A 212 -3.65 -16.51 -21.85
CA THR A 212 -3.60 -16.07 -23.25
C THR A 212 -2.52 -15.01 -23.46
N ALA A 213 -2.38 -14.04 -22.54
CA ALA A 213 -1.36 -13.01 -22.60
C ALA A 213 0.06 -13.59 -22.54
N PHE A 214 0.34 -14.48 -21.59
CA PHE A 214 1.65 -15.15 -21.48
C PHE A 214 1.92 -16.06 -22.68
N ALA A 215 0.93 -16.79 -23.19
CA ALA A 215 1.05 -17.61 -24.39
C ALA A 215 1.35 -16.76 -25.64
N ALA A 216 0.79 -15.57 -25.74
CA ALA A 216 1.09 -14.63 -26.84
C ALA A 216 2.53 -14.11 -26.76
N LEU A 217 2.99 -13.69 -25.57
CA LEU A 217 4.36 -13.23 -25.36
C LEU A 217 5.39 -14.34 -25.65
N ALA A 218 5.10 -15.58 -25.28
CA ALA A 218 6.00 -16.71 -25.56
C ALA A 218 6.17 -17.03 -27.05
N ARG A 219 5.28 -16.56 -27.92
CA ARG A 219 5.42 -16.70 -29.38
C ARG A 219 6.29 -15.62 -30.02
N GLU A 220 6.50 -14.51 -29.31
CA GLU A 220 7.39 -13.45 -29.75
C GLU A 220 8.84 -13.81 -29.39
N THR A 221 9.76 -13.59 -30.31
CA THR A 221 11.18 -13.76 -30.05
C THR A 221 11.64 -12.64 -29.09
N ASP A 222 12.39 -13.02 -28.05
CA ASP A 222 12.98 -12.07 -27.10
C ASP A 222 11.93 -11.15 -26.43
N ALA A 223 10.80 -11.73 -25.99
CA ALA A 223 9.78 -11.01 -25.24
C ALA A 223 9.97 -11.13 -23.73
N GLY A 224 9.55 -10.09 -23.03
CA GLY A 224 9.42 -10.06 -21.58
C GLY A 224 8.12 -9.40 -21.13
N ALA A 225 7.82 -9.46 -19.86
CA ALA A 225 6.63 -8.86 -19.28
C ALA A 225 6.95 -7.88 -18.14
N VAL A 226 6.14 -6.86 -18.02
CA VAL A 226 6.07 -5.97 -16.86
C VAL A 226 4.64 -6.00 -16.33
N LEU A 227 4.44 -6.42 -15.08
CA LEU A 227 3.16 -6.26 -14.42
C LEU A 227 3.03 -4.82 -13.93
N LEU A 228 1.93 -4.18 -14.28
CA LEU A 228 1.58 -2.88 -13.69
C LEU A 228 0.92 -3.09 -12.32
N PRO A 229 1.08 -2.13 -11.39
CA PRO A 229 0.43 -2.21 -10.08
C PRO A 229 -1.09 -2.18 -10.20
N ASP A 230 -1.73 -3.29 -9.90
CA ASP A 230 -3.19 -3.40 -9.75
C ASP A 230 -3.57 -4.51 -8.78
N ILE A 231 -4.74 -4.41 -8.19
CA ILE A 231 -5.19 -5.36 -7.18
C ILE A 231 -5.61 -6.71 -7.77
N PHE A 232 -6.10 -6.73 -9.01
CA PHE A 232 -6.49 -7.97 -9.69
C PHE A 232 -5.27 -8.88 -9.92
N THR A 233 -4.21 -8.37 -10.58
CA THR A 233 -2.99 -9.16 -10.81
C THR A 233 -2.29 -9.51 -9.48
N ALA A 234 -2.43 -8.66 -8.47
CA ALA A 234 -1.93 -8.94 -7.11
C ALA A 234 -2.70 -10.09 -6.46
N ALA A 235 -4.01 -10.19 -6.62
CA ALA A 235 -4.82 -11.30 -6.11
C ALA A 235 -4.53 -12.61 -6.86
N HIS A 236 -4.27 -12.55 -8.17
CA HIS A 236 -3.99 -13.71 -9.05
C HIS A 236 -2.50 -14.02 -9.21
N TYR A 237 -1.64 -13.52 -8.31
CA TYR A 237 -0.18 -13.61 -8.46
C TYR A 237 0.36 -15.04 -8.63
N GLN A 238 -0.27 -16.03 -7.97
CA GLN A 238 0.16 -17.44 -8.08
C GLN A 238 0.07 -17.94 -9.51
N LEU A 239 -1.04 -17.64 -10.19
CA LEU A 239 -1.23 -18.00 -11.59
C LEU A 239 -0.23 -17.23 -12.47
N VAL A 240 -0.09 -15.94 -12.27
CA VAL A 240 0.85 -15.09 -13.04
C VAL A 240 2.28 -15.61 -12.94
N VAL A 241 2.76 -15.93 -11.73
CA VAL A 241 4.11 -16.46 -11.50
C VAL A 241 4.29 -17.84 -12.19
N ALA A 242 3.31 -18.72 -12.02
CA ALA A 242 3.34 -20.05 -12.63
C ALA A 242 3.36 -19.99 -14.18
N LEU A 243 2.58 -19.08 -14.77
CA LEU A 243 2.54 -18.89 -16.22
C LEU A 243 3.82 -18.26 -16.75
N ALA A 244 4.38 -17.27 -16.06
CA ALA A 244 5.67 -16.67 -16.41
C ALA A 244 6.79 -17.73 -16.45
N GLU A 245 6.83 -18.64 -15.48
CA GLU A 245 7.77 -19.76 -15.46
C GLU A 245 7.48 -20.78 -16.57
N ARG A 246 6.23 -21.25 -16.70
CA ARG A 246 5.80 -22.22 -17.70
C ARG A 246 6.11 -21.77 -19.13
N PHE A 247 5.83 -20.52 -19.43
CA PHE A 247 6.07 -19.95 -20.75
C PHE A 247 7.47 -19.35 -20.93
N ARG A 248 8.30 -19.40 -19.86
CA ARG A 248 9.68 -18.88 -19.85
C ARG A 248 9.78 -17.41 -20.23
N VAL A 249 8.80 -16.60 -19.81
CA VAL A 249 8.75 -15.16 -20.06
C VAL A 249 9.42 -14.41 -18.89
N PRO A 250 10.58 -13.76 -19.08
CA PRO A 250 11.18 -12.92 -18.05
C PRO A 250 10.20 -11.82 -17.66
N THR A 251 9.87 -11.75 -16.36
CA THR A 251 8.80 -10.87 -15.87
C THR A 251 9.31 -10.01 -14.70
N VAL A 252 9.05 -8.69 -14.77
CA VAL A 252 9.25 -7.75 -13.67
C VAL A 252 7.92 -7.54 -12.96
N TYR A 253 7.96 -7.62 -11.64
CA TYR A 253 6.80 -7.52 -10.76
C TYR A 253 6.83 -6.21 -9.95
N PRO A 254 5.68 -5.61 -9.64
CA PRO A 254 5.63 -4.40 -8.80
C PRO A 254 5.81 -4.69 -7.32
N TYR A 255 5.55 -5.92 -6.86
CA TYR A 255 5.51 -6.26 -5.45
C TYR A 255 6.51 -7.34 -5.07
N ARG A 256 7.21 -7.14 -3.95
CA ARG A 256 8.16 -8.07 -3.36
C ARG A 256 7.60 -9.48 -3.17
N PHE A 257 6.38 -9.60 -2.63
CA PHE A 257 5.80 -10.90 -2.30
C PHE A 257 5.65 -11.84 -3.52
N MET A 258 5.49 -11.27 -4.72
CA MET A 258 5.42 -12.06 -5.96
C MET A 258 6.74 -12.75 -6.24
N VAL A 259 7.87 -12.10 -5.95
CA VAL A 259 9.21 -12.65 -6.12
C VAL A 259 9.53 -13.66 -5.03
N GLU A 260 9.13 -13.43 -3.80
CA GLU A 260 9.23 -14.39 -2.69
C GLU A 260 8.46 -15.69 -2.95
N ARG A 261 7.45 -15.62 -3.82
CA ARG A 261 6.61 -16.76 -4.23
C ARG A 261 7.01 -17.36 -5.58
N GLY A 262 8.20 -17.03 -6.11
CA GLY A 262 8.75 -17.63 -7.33
C GLY A 262 8.89 -16.71 -8.53
N GLY A 263 8.41 -15.46 -8.45
CA GLY A 263 8.65 -14.45 -9.48
C GLY A 263 10.13 -14.15 -9.67
N LEU A 264 10.51 -13.62 -10.83
CA LEU A 264 11.91 -13.39 -11.20
C LEU A 264 12.55 -12.21 -10.45
N ILE A 265 11.94 -11.03 -10.56
CA ILE A 265 12.49 -9.79 -10.04
C ILE A 265 11.38 -8.78 -9.77
N SER A 266 11.48 -8.03 -8.70
CA SER A 266 10.62 -6.87 -8.43
C SER A 266 11.43 -5.62 -8.14
N TYR A 267 10.93 -4.50 -8.60
CA TYR A 267 11.35 -3.19 -8.16
C TYR A 267 10.10 -2.41 -7.76
N GLY A 268 9.91 -2.20 -6.47
CA GLY A 268 8.65 -1.68 -5.95
C GLY A 268 8.77 -0.99 -4.62
N VAL A 269 7.62 -0.61 -4.09
CA VAL A 269 7.49 0.12 -2.84
C VAL A 269 7.30 -0.86 -1.69
N ASP A 270 7.94 -0.59 -0.56
CA ASP A 270 7.66 -1.27 0.70
C ASP A 270 6.26 -0.86 1.20
N ILE A 271 5.26 -1.69 0.88
CA ILE A 271 3.86 -1.44 1.24
C ILE A 271 3.65 -1.49 2.76
N GLU A 272 4.36 -2.36 3.48
CA GLU A 272 4.28 -2.40 4.95
C GLU A 272 4.71 -1.06 5.56
N ASN A 273 5.77 -0.44 5.02
CA ASN A 273 6.20 0.90 5.44
C ASN A 273 5.10 1.94 5.21
N LEU A 274 4.32 1.85 4.12
CA LEU A 274 3.20 2.76 3.90
C LEU A 274 2.12 2.59 4.98
N PHE A 275 1.77 1.35 5.33
CA PHE A 275 0.80 1.08 6.39
C PHE A 275 1.29 1.55 7.77
N GLU A 276 2.56 1.34 8.09
CA GLU A 276 3.15 1.83 9.34
C GLU A 276 3.12 3.36 9.40
N ARG A 277 3.45 4.03 8.29
CA ARG A 277 3.38 5.51 8.19
C ARG A 277 1.95 6.03 8.23
N ALA A 278 0.97 5.30 7.69
CA ALA A 278 -0.44 5.68 7.76
C ALA A 278 -0.93 5.85 9.20
N ALA A 279 -0.38 5.10 10.16
CA ALA A 279 -0.65 5.28 11.58
C ALA A 279 -0.37 6.71 12.06
N THR A 280 0.60 7.42 11.48
CA THR A 280 0.89 8.82 11.85
C THR A 280 -0.23 9.77 11.45
N TYR A 281 -0.91 9.49 10.33
CA TYR A 281 -2.05 10.28 9.88
C TYR A 281 -3.31 9.96 10.69
N VAL A 282 -3.50 8.67 10.98
CA VAL A 282 -4.55 8.22 11.91
C VAL A 282 -4.39 8.93 13.26
N ASP A 283 -3.20 8.93 13.85
CA ASP A 283 -2.89 9.60 15.12
C ASP A 283 -3.24 11.09 15.09
N ARG A 284 -2.78 11.80 14.05
CA ARG A 284 -3.06 13.24 13.89
C ARG A 284 -4.55 13.53 13.76
N ILE A 285 -5.29 12.71 13.02
CA ILE A 285 -6.75 12.83 12.85
C ILE A 285 -7.46 12.55 14.17
N LEU A 286 -7.08 11.50 14.90
CA LEU A 286 -7.64 11.17 16.20
C LEU A 286 -7.39 12.28 17.25
N LYS A 287 -6.32 13.06 17.07
CA LYS A 287 -5.97 14.26 17.87
C LYS A 287 -6.62 15.55 17.36
N GLY A 288 -7.43 15.48 16.29
CA GLY A 288 -8.24 16.59 15.81
C GLY A 288 -7.68 17.33 14.58
N THR A 289 -6.62 16.84 13.92
CA THR A 289 -6.15 17.43 12.68
C THR A 289 -7.16 17.13 11.55
N ASN A 290 -7.48 18.15 10.75
CA ASN A 290 -8.35 17.97 9.60
C ASN A 290 -7.60 17.19 8.49
N PRO A 291 -8.16 16.12 7.91
CA PRO A 291 -7.54 15.42 6.78
C PRO A 291 -7.23 16.32 5.58
N ALA A 292 -8.01 17.39 5.36
CA ALA A 292 -7.77 18.38 4.31
C ALA A 292 -6.40 19.10 4.42
N ASP A 293 -5.84 19.17 5.64
CA ASP A 293 -4.57 19.83 5.95
C ASP A 293 -3.38 18.84 5.99
N LEU A 294 -3.64 17.56 5.71
CA LEU A 294 -2.63 16.50 5.69
C LEU A 294 -2.22 16.22 4.25
N PRO A 295 -1.01 16.65 3.79
CA PRO A 295 -0.56 16.42 2.43
C PRO A 295 -0.50 14.95 2.09
N VAL A 296 -0.90 14.57 0.88
CA VAL A 296 -0.69 13.19 0.37
C VAL A 296 0.80 12.90 0.33
N GLN A 297 1.20 11.74 0.83
CA GLN A 297 2.59 11.33 0.90
C GLN A 297 2.96 10.34 -0.20
N ALA A 298 4.07 10.61 -0.86
CA ALA A 298 4.71 9.66 -1.74
C ALA A 298 5.51 8.59 -0.95
N PRO A 299 5.79 7.43 -1.55
CA PRO A 299 6.67 6.44 -0.94
C PRO A 299 8.08 7.00 -0.80
N THR A 300 8.77 6.57 0.26
CA THR A 300 10.16 6.96 0.53
C THR A 300 11.11 5.77 0.52
N LYS A 301 10.56 4.56 0.46
CA LYS A 301 11.34 3.32 0.47
C LYS A 301 10.95 2.46 -0.72
N PHE A 302 11.94 2.16 -1.55
CA PHE A 302 11.83 1.25 -2.69
C PHE A 302 12.73 0.06 -2.44
N GLU A 303 12.35 -1.11 -2.98
CA GLU A 303 13.08 -2.36 -2.80
C GLU A 303 13.29 -3.05 -4.15
N LEU A 304 14.52 -3.51 -4.38
CA LEU A 304 14.89 -4.40 -5.47
C LEU A 304 15.03 -5.82 -4.90
N VAL A 305 14.15 -6.73 -5.30
CA VAL A 305 14.18 -8.12 -4.86
C VAL A 305 14.40 -9.04 -6.06
N ILE A 306 15.31 -9.97 -5.94
CA ILE A 306 15.75 -10.85 -7.02
C ILE A 306 15.61 -12.31 -6.57
N ASN A 307 15.06 -13.17 -7.44
CA ASN A 307 15.04 -14.61 -7.25
C ASN A 307 16.04 -15.27 -8.20
N GLN A 308 17.21 -15.65 -7.65
CA GLN A 308 18.27 -16.31 -8.43
C GLN A 308 17.86 -17.71 -8.90
N LYS A 309 17.04 -18.42 -8.13
CA LYS A 309 16.56 -19.75 -8.51
C LYS A 309 15.70 -19.65 -9.77
N THR A 310 14.77 -18.69 -9.80
CA THR A 310 13.93 -18.45 -10.98
C THR A 310 14.76 -17.95 -12.17
N ALA A 311 15.75 -17.08 -11.94
CA ALA A 311 16.67 -16.67 -13.01
C ALA A 311 17.41 -17.86 -13.64
N LYS A 312 17.93 -18.79 -12.83
CA LYS A 312 18.58 -20.03 -13.29
C LYS A 312 17.62 -20.91 -14.10
N THR A 313 16.36 -21.07 -13.62
CA THR A 313 15.34 -21.86 -14.35
C THR A 313 15.04 -21.26 -15.72
N LEU A 314 15.00 -19.92 -15.81
CA LEU A 314 14.79 -19.22 -17.08
C LEU A 314 16.05 -19.16 -17.96
N GLY A 315 17.21 -19.61 -17.49
CA GLY A 315 18.48 -19.58 -18.22
C GLY A 315 19.08 -18.16 -18.28
N LEU A 316 18.72 -17.29 -17.36
CA LEU A 316 19.20 -15.91 -17.30
C LEU A 316 20.46 -15.80 -16.41
N ALA A 317 21.50 -15.13 -16.95
CA ALA A 317 22.70 -14.79 -16.19
C ALA A 317 22.42 -13.53 -15.36
N MET A 318 22.57 -13.64 -14.04
CA MET A 318 22.34 -12.51 -13.15
C MET A 318 23.53 -11.55 -13.17
N PRO A 319 23.36 -10.28 -13.61
CA PRO A 319 24.44 -9.30 -13.60
C PRO A 319 24.86 -8.97 -12.15
N TYR A 320 26.17 -8.90 -11.92
CA TYR A 320 26.73 -8.56 -10.62
C TYR A 320 26.22 -7.21 -10.09
N THR A 321 26.02 -6.23 -10.97
CA THR A 321 25.48 -4.92 -10.63
C THR A 321 24.06 -4.98 -10.07
N LEU A 322 23.22 -5.89 -10.55
CA LEU A 322 21.88 -6.11 -9.97
C LEU A 322 21.97 -6.73 -8.59
N LEU A 323 22.87 -7.73 -8.41
CA LEU A 323 23.04 -8.41 -7.11
C LEU A 323 23.52 -7.46 -6.00
N VAL A 324 24.47 -6.58 -6.33
CA VAL A 324 25.01 -5.61 -5.34
C VAL A 324 23.99 -4.55 -4.95
N ASN A 325 23.09 -4.19 -5.86
CA ASN A 325 22.06 -3.19 -5.61
C ASN A 325 20.73 -3.79 -5.10
N ALA A 326 20.63 -5.11 -4.98
CA ALA A 326 19.43 -5.76 -4.48
C ALA A 326 19.33 -5.64 -2.95
N ASP A 327 18.16 -5.25 -2.46
CA ASP A 327 17.82 -5.26 -1.04
C ASP A 327 17.64 -6.69 -0.52
N THR A 328 17.20 -7.59 -1.39
CA THR A 328 17.04 -9.01 -1.08
C THR A 328 17.34 -9.89 -2.30
N VAL A 329 18.13 -10.93 -2.07
CA VAL A 329 18.39 -11.99 -3.06
C VAL A 329 17.90 -13.32 -2.49
N ILE A 330 16.99 -13.98 -3.22
CA ILE A 330 16.45 -15.29 -2.89
C ILE A 330 17.24 -16.33 -3.67
N GLU A 331 17.88 -17.28 -2.95
CA GLU A 331 18.74 -18.34 -3.48
C GLU A 331 17.99 -19.68 -3.65
#